data_4c3e9246058b1e1dca341cc8b9fc096e
#
_entry.id   4c3e9246058b1e1dca341cc8b9fc096e
#
_cell.length_a   1.000
_cell.length_b   1.000
_cell.length_c   1.000
_cell.angle_alpha   90.00
_cell.angle_beta   90.00
_cell.angle_gamma   90.00
#
_symmetry.space_group_name_H-M   'P 1'
#
loop_
_entity.id
_entity.type
_entity.pdbx_description
1 polymer ?
#
loop_
_entity_poly.entity_id
_entity_poly.type
_entity_poly.pdbx_seq_one_letter_code
_entity_poly.pdbx_strand_id
1 'polypeptide(L)'
;MKPTAFILLLALAACREDAADLPLPVAMTADAVGHYCQMNLLEHPGPKAQVHLVGLPDPLFFSQVRDAIAYQRMPEQSNTIAVIYVSDMGAAPSWEAPGAENWIPAATAFYVVGSGQSGGMGAPELVPFADAAAAQAFAAANGGQVAALDQIKDADVLAPLADGGAPGTGDAADYLERLKKLSAEQDS
;
A
#
# COMPACT_ATOMS: atom_id res chain seq x y z
N MET A 1 -2.75 23.52 -71.80
CA MET A 1 -2.38 24.06 -70.50
C MET A 1 -2.96 23.12 -69.42
N LYS A 2 -2.13 22.31 -68.77
CA LYS A 2 -2.58 21.37 -67.69
C LYS A 2 -2.18 21.97 -66.36
N PRO A 3 -3.08 22.11 -65.37
CA PRO A 3 -2.70 22.54 -64.03
C PRO A 3 -2.11 21.34 -63.25
N THR A 4 -0.90 21.49 -62.79
CA THR A 4 -0.22 20.57 -61.88
C THR A 4 -0.68 20.80 -60.46
N ALA A 5 -1.45 19.88 -59.90
CA ALA A 5 -1.89 19.94 -58.51
C ALA A 5 -0.72 19.55 -57.61
N PHE A 6 -0.27 20.50 -56.75
CA PHE A 6 0.78 20.30 -55.74
C PHE A 6 0.09 19.81 -54.46
N ILE A 7 0.20 18.49 -54.19
CA ILE A 7 -0.30 17.89 -52.97
C ILE A 7 0.73 18.14 -51.84
N LEU A 8 0.41 19.06 -50.93
CA LEU A 8 1.20 19.33 -49.76
C LEU A 8 0.90 18.26 -48.70
N LEU A 9 1.79 17.26 -48.55
CA LEU A 9 1.73 16.30 -47.47
C LEU A 9 2.13 17.00 -46.17
N LEU A 10 1.17 17.32 -45.31
CA LEU A 10 1.44 17.66 -43.89
C LEU A 10 1.81 16.38 -43.16
N ALA A 11 3.10 16.20 -42.86
CA ALA A 11 3.56 15.20 -41.90
C ALA A 11 3.16 15.69 -40.49
N LEU A 12 2.13 15.08 -39.89
CA LEU A 12 1.87 15.21 -38.46
C LEU A 12 3.01 14.47 -37.75
N ALA A 13 3.97 15.24 -37.23
CA ALA A 13 4.89 14.77 -36.20
C ALA A 13 4.06 14.52 -34.94
N ALA A 14 3.59 13.28 -34.76
CA ALA A 14 3.07 12.83 -33.47
C ALA A 14 4.25 12.87 -32.48
N CYS A 15 4.25 13.87 -31.59
CA CYS A 15 5.06 13.81 -30.37
C CYS A 15 4.55 12.57 -29.60
N ARG A 16 5.30 11.46 -29.70
CA ARG A 16 5.22 10.42 -28.69
C ARG A 16 5.85 11.08 -27.45
N GLU A 17 5.02 11.39 -26.45
CA GLU A 17 5.52 11.49 -25.10
C GLU A 17 6.17 10.13 -24.82
N ASP A 18 7.49 10.11 -24.66
CA ASP A 18 8.19 8.94 -24.16
C ASP A 18 7.56 8.63 -22.80
N ALA A 19 6.81 7.53 -22.73
CA ALA A 19 6.36 7.01 -21.45
C ALA A 19 7.63 6.76 -20.66
N ALA A 20 7.86 7.58 -19.63
CA ALA A 20 9.03 7.42 -18.75
C ALA A 20 9.05 5.95 -18.30
N ASP A 21 10.16 5.26 -18.56
CA ASP A 21 10.31 3.87 -18.12
C ASP A 21 10.13 3.84 -16.61
N LEU A 22 9.08 3.16 -16.15
CA LEU A 22 8.81 3.03 -14.72
C LEU A 22 9.94 2.23 -14.07
N PRO A 23 10.42 2.64 -12.88
CA PRO A 23 11.39 1.86 -12.14
C PRO A 23 10.92 0.41 -11.96
N LEU A 24 11.80 -0.55 -12.15
CA LEU A 24 11.50 -1.96 -11.90
C LEU A 24 11.41 -2.22 -10.38
N PRO A 25 10.64 -3.22 -9.96
CA PRO A 25 10.59 -3.57 -8.55
C PRO A 25 11.94 -4.10 -8.06
N VAL A 26 12.26 -3.78 -6.81
CA VAL A 26 13.50 -4.17 -6.14
C VAL A 26 13.21 -5.34 -5.20
N ALA A 27 14.08 -6.37 -5.21
CA ALA A 27 13.99 -7.47 -4.27
C ALA A 27 14.19 -7.00 -2.83
N MET A 28 13.42 -7.51 -1.88
CA MET A 28 13.69 -7.28 -0.46
C MET A 28 14.94 -8.06 -0.03
N THR A 29 15.92 -7.35 0.46
CA THR A 29 17.12 -7.96 1.08
C THR A 29 16.89 -8.22 2.57
N ALA A 30 17.81 -8.93 3.21
CA ALA A 30 17.78 -9.16 4.66
C ALA A 30 17.84 -7.85 5.47
N ASP A 31 18.34 -6.77 4.87
CA ASP A 31 18.45 -5.45 5.51
C ASP A 31 17.29 -4.51 5.15
N ALA A 32 16.29 -4.99 4.37
CA ALA A 32 15.14 -4.17 4.00
C ALA A 32 14.27 -3.85 5.22
N VAL A 33 14.09 -2.55 5.48
CA VAL A 33 13.29 -2.06 6.62
C VAL A 33 12.04 -1.32 6.13
N GLY A 34 10.97 -1.40 6.92
CA GLY A 34 9.74 -0.70 6.63
C GLY A 34 9.87 0.80 6.87
N HIS A 35 9.34 1.61 5.95
CA HIS A 35 9.41 3.07 6.02
C HIS A 35 8.80 3.63 7.31
N TYR A 36 7.66 3.09 7.74
CA TYR A 36 7.01 3.53 8.97
C TYR A 36 7.52 2.82 10.23
N CYS A 37 7.64 1.49 10.17
CA CYS A 37 7.98 0.70 11.36
C CYS A 37 9.46 0.65 11.69
N GLN A 38 10.36 0.93 10.71
CA GLN A 38 11.82 0.84 10.84
C GLN A 38 12.31 -0.55 11.30
N MET A 39 11.50 -1.59 11.08
CA MET A 39 11.81 -2.98 11.41
C MET A 39 12.06 -3.78 10.13
N ASN A 40 12.75 -4.92 10.27
CA ASN A 40 13.04 -5.81 9.16
C ASN A 40 11.75 -6.34 8.53
N LEU A 41 11.59 -6.15 7.22
CA LEU A 41 10.37 -6.52 6.50
C LEU A 41 10.13 -8.03 6.46
N LEU A 42 11.20 -8.82 6.37
CA LEU A 42 11.09 -10.27 6.25
C LEU A 42 10.64 -10.96 7.55
N GLU A 43 10.66 -10.24 8.68
CA GLU A 43 10.16 -10.73 9.98
C GLU A 43 8.66 -10.52 10.17
N HIS A 44 8.01 -9.80 9.25
CA HIS A 44 6.59 -9.51 9.33
C HIS A 44 5.77 -10.37 8.35
N PRO A 45 4.65 -10.97 8.78
CA PRO A 45 3.77 -11.72 7.88
C PRO A 45 2.98 -10.81 6.93
N GLY A 46 2.32 -11.41 5.97
CA GLY A 46 1.41 -10.73 5.03
C GLY A 46 2.11 -9.98 3.91
N PRO A 47 1.32 -9.43 2.96
CA PRO A 47 1.82 -8.77 1.77
C PRO A 47 2.60 -7.50 2.11
N LYS A 48 3.57 -7.19 1.26
CA LYS A 48 4.44 -6.02 1.35
C LYS A 48 4.17 -5.08 0.20
N ALA A 49 4.64 -3.83 0.35
CA ALA A 49 4.63 -2.88 -0.74
C ALA A 49 5.97 -2.15 -0.86
N GLN A 50 6.25 -1.63 -2.05
CA GLN A 50 7.33 -0.70 -2.31
C GLN A 50 6.81 0.48 -3.14
N VAL A 51 7.16 1.68 -2.71
CA VAL A 51 6.79 2.96 -3.35
C VAL A 51 8.03 3.57 -3.95
N HIS A 52 8.07 3.71 -5.27
CA HIS A 52 9.14 4.39 -5.98
C HIS A 52 8.78 5.85 -6.16
N LEU A 53 9.66 6.74 -5.71
CA LEU A 53 9.52 8.17 -5.86
C LEU A 53 10.39 8.68 -7.01
N VAL A 54 9.88 9.66 -7.74
CA VAL A 54 10.67 10.30 -8.81
C VAL A 54 11.91 10.97 -8.20
N GLY A 55 13.06 10.66 -8.78
CA GLY A 55 14.34 11.22 -8.35
C GLY A 55 15.03 10.50 -7.19
N LEU A 56 14.42 9.47 -6.61
CA LEU A 56 15.06 8.60 -5.62
C LEU A 56 15.44 7.25 -6.25
N PRO A 57 16.68 6.76 -6.01
CA PRO A 57 17.13 5.49 -6.57
C PRO A 57 16.51 4.28 -5.89
N ASP A 58 16.26 4.39 -4.59
CA ASP A 58 15.75 3.29 -3.77
C ASP A 58 14.27 3.49 -3.42
N PRO A 59 13.46 2.42 -3.40
CA PRO A 59 12.07 2.50 -3.00
C PRO A 59 11.90 2.64 -1.49
N LEU A 60 10.77 3.18 -1.08
CA LEU A 60 10.29 3.11 0.29
C LEU A 60 9.54 1.78 0.45
N PHE A 61 9.99 0.91 1.33
CA PHE A 61 9.31 -0.34 1.64
C PHE A 61 8.28 -0.17 2.75
N PHE A 62 7.19 -0.96 2.66
CA PHE A 62 6.12 -0.99 3.65
C PHE A 62 5.83 -2.42 4.06
N SER A 63 5.72 -2.66 5.37
CA SER A 63 5.39 -3.95 5.97
C SER A 63 3.93 -4.35 5.77
N GLN A 64 3.08 -3.43 5.31
CA GLN A 64 1.67 -3.61 4.98
C GLN A 64 1.33 -2.86 3.70
N VAL A 65 0.49 -3.45 2.84
CA VAL A 65 0.02 -2.79 1.61
C VAL A 65 -0.88 -1.61 1.95
N ARG A 66 -1.72 -1.75 2.99
CA ARG A 66 -2.55 -0.66 3.49
C ARG A 66 -1.75 0.62 3.74
N ASP A 67 -0.59 0.51 4.36
CA ASP A 67 0.24 1.67 4.72
C ASP A 67 0.85 2.37 3.50
N ALA A 68 1.21 1.62 2.47
CA ALA A 68 1.69 2.19 1.21
C ALA A 68 0.58 2.95 0.46
N ILE A 69 -0.64 2.43 0.47
CA ILE A 69 -1.79 3.11 -0.13
C ILE A 69 -2.22 4.32 0.72
N ALA A 70 -2.14 4.21 2.06
CA ALA A 70 -2.32 5.36 2.95
C ALA A 70 -1.28 6.45 2.65
N TYR A 71 0.01 6.09 2.53
CA TYR A 71 1.08 7.01 2.15
C TYR A 71 0.76 7.76 0.85
N GLN A 72 0.29 7.05 -0.19
CA GLN A 72 -0.10 7.67 -1.47
C GLN A 72 -1.21 8.73 -1.30
N ARG A 73 -2.13 8.53 -0.34
CA ARG A 73 -3.34 9.35 -0.18
C ARG A 73 -3.23 10.43 0.89
N MET A 74 -2.17 10.41 1.68
CA MET A 74 -1.94 11.42 2.71
C MET A 74 -1.72 12.80 2.08
N PRO A 75 -2.39 13.87 2.57
CA PRO A 75 -2.23 15.22 2.04
C PRO A 75 -0.82 15.79 2.26
N GLU A 76 -0.07 15.27 3.23
CA GLU A 76 1.30 15.65 3.52
C GLU A 76 2.31 15.04 2.54
N GLN A 77 1.90 14.03 1.78
CA GLN A 77 2.73 13.39 0.76
C GLN A 77 2.87 14.31 -0.45
N SER A 78 4.04 14.96 -0.57
CA SER A 78 4.32 15.96 -1.61
C SER A 78 5.25 15.43 -2.72
N ASN A 79 5.84 14.23 -2.55
CA ASN A 79 6.73 13.66 -3.53
C ASN A 79 5.94 13.01 -4.68
N THR A 80 6.42 13.15 -5.90
CA THR A 80 5.83 12.47 -7.04
C THR A 80 6.13 10.97 -6.97
N ILE A 81 5.07 10.15 -6.87
CA ILE A 81 5.19 8.70 -6.93
C ILE A 81 5.30 8.28 -8.40
N ALA A 82 6.36 7.54 -8.73
CA ALA A 82 6.56 6.98 -10.06
C ALA A 82 5.71 5.70 -10.23
N VAL A 83 5.78 4.79 -9.27
CA VAL A 83 5.03 3.53 -9.26
C VAL A 83 4.98 2.94 -7.86
N ILE A 84 3.93 2.17 -7.58
CA ILE A 84 3.81 1.34 -6.39
C ILE A 84 3.73 -0.12 -6.84
N TYR A 85 4.51 -0.98 -6.19
CA TYR A 85 4.41 -2.43 -6.31
C TYR A 85 3.93 -3.04 -5.01
N VAL A 86 3.19 -4.14 -5.12
CA VAL A 86 2.65 -4.91 -4.00
C VAL A 86 2.93 -6.40 -4.20
N SER A 87 2.99 -7.17 -3.12
CA SER A 87 3.15 -8.63 -3.22
C SER A 87 1.92 -9.26 -3.89
N ASP A 88 2.12 -10.21 -4.81
CA ASP A 88 1.01 -11.04 -5.32
C ASP A 88 0.73 -12.20 -4.36
N MET A 89 -0.34 -12.13 -3.59
CA MET A 89 -0.69 -13.19 -2.64
C MET A 89 -1.24 -14.45 -3.31
N GLY A 90 -1.56 -14.38 -4.61
CA GLY A 90 -1.90 -15.55 -5.42
C GLY A 90 -0.68 -16.41 -5.76
N ALA A 91 0.50 -15.80 -5.84
CA ALA A 91 1.78 -16.47 -6.11
C ALA A 91 2.64 -16.64 -4.85
N ALA A 92 2.22 -16.09 -3.70
CA ALA A 92 2.94 -16.18 -2.45
C ALA A 92 3.04 -17.63 -1.93
N PRO A 93 4.20 -18.10 -1.48
CA PRO A 93 4.34 -19.43 -0.87
C PRO A 93 3.48 -19.61 0.39
N SER A 94 3.36 -18.58 1.22
CA SER A 94 2.51 -18.54 2.42
C SER A 94 2.23 -17.09 2.84
N TRP A 95 1.35 -16.93 3.84
CA TRP A 95 1.11 -15.62 4.46
C TRP A 95 2.35 -15.08 5.18
N GLU A 96 3.12 -15.95 5.83
CA GLU A 96 4.33 -15.61 6.59
C GLU A 96 5.51 -15.27 5.68
N ALA A 97 5.52 -15.78 4.44
CA ALA A 97 6.58 -15.60 3.48
C ALA A 97 6.03 -15.24 2.10
N PRO A 98 5.63 -13.98 1.86
CA PRO A 98 5.05 -13.58 0.58
C PRO A 98 6.04 -13.62 -0.60
N GLY A 99 7.34 -13.76 -0.34
CA GLY A 99 8.39 -13.78 -1.35
C GLY A 99 9.09 -12.42 -1.53
N ALA A 100 10.42 -12.45 -1.58
CA ALA A 100 11.25 -11.24 -1.66
C ALA A 100 11.19 -10.53 -3.04
N GLU A 101 10.88 -11.28 -4.10
CA GLU A 101 10.83 -10.81 -5.49
C GLU A 101 9.42 -10.87 -6.10
N ASN A 102 8.44 -11.20 -5.28
CA ASN A 102 7.05 -11.42 -5.71
C ASN A 102 6.29 -10.09 -5.78
N TRP A 103 6.45 -9.35 -6.88
CA TRP A 103 5.91 -8.00 -7.05
C TRP A 103 5.01 -7.87 -8.27
N ILE A 104 3.87 -7.19 -8.10
CA ILE A 104 2.97 -6.75 -9.16
C ILE A 104 2.68 -5.25 -9.03
N PRO A 105 2.37 -4.54 -10.13
CA PRO A 105 1.99 -3.13 -10.05
C PRO A 105 0.68 -2.95 -9.27
N ALA A 106 0.68 -2.09 -8.28
CA ALA A 106 -0.49 -1.80 -7.45
C ALA A 106 -1.71 -1.33 -8.26
N ALA A 107 -1.47 -0.57 -9.34
CA ALA A 107 -2.53 -0.02 -10.19
C ALA A 107 -3.36 -1.08 -10.94
N THR A 108 -2.80 -2.28 -11.16
CA THR A 108 -3.46 -3.37 -11.89
C THR A 108 -3.83 -4.56 -11.02
N ALA A 109 -3.49 -4.52 -9.74
CA ALA A 109 -3.81 -5.57 -8.78
C ALA A 109 -5.30 -5.57 -8.41
N PHE A 110 -5.82 -6.74 -8.06
CA PHE A 110 -7.12 -6.93 -7.42
C PHE A 110 -6.91 -7.07 -5.91
N TYR A 111 -7.65 -6.31 -5.12
CA TYR A 111 -7.50 -6.29 -3.66
C TYR A 111 -8.69 -6.93 -2.98
N VAL A 112 -8.43 -7.74 -1.96
CA VAL A 112 -9.49 -8.14 -1.03
C VAL A 112 -9.45 -7.18 0.16
N VAL A 113 -10.55 -6.42 0.32
CA VAL A 113 -10.74 -5.40 1.35
C VAL A 113 -11.69 -5.93 2.42
N GLY A 114 -11.36 -5.72 3.69
CA GLY A 114 -12.22 -6.13 4.80
C GLY A 114 -12.24 -7.65 5.06
N SER A 115 -11.19 -8.38 4.66
CA SER A 115 -11.00 -9.76 5.10
C SER A 115 -10.63 -9.83 6.58
N GLY A 116 -10.70 -11.03 7.17
CA GLY A 116 -10.26 -11.27 8.55
C GLY A 116 -8.74 -11.28 8.73
N GLN A 117 -7.96 -10.90 7.70
CA GLN A 117 -6.51 -10.94 7.73
C GLN A 117 -5.91 -9.61 8.20
N SER A 118 -4.88 -9.72 9.04
CA SER A 118 -4.10 -8.57 9.50
C SER A 118 -2.73 -8.56 8.83
N GLY A 119 -2.25 -7.38 8.47
CA GLY A 119 -0.92 -7.17 7.93
C GLY A 119 0.18 -7.28 8.99
N GLY A 120 1.43 -7.06 8.56
CA GLY A 120 2.61 -7.22 9.40
C GLY A 120 2.65 -6.35 10.66
N MET A 121 1.85 -5.28 10.72
CA MET A 121 1.73 -4.40 11.89
C MET A 121 0.39 -4.57 12.63
N GLY A 122 -0.34 -5.65 12.34
CA GLY A 122 -1.59 -5.97 13.02
C GLY A 122 -2.84 -5.21 12.54
N ALA A 123 -2.69 -4.31 11.57
CA ALA A 123 -3.84 -3.62 10.98
C ALA A 123 -4.60 -4.51 9.99
N PRO A 124 -5.92 -4.27 9.77
CA PRO A 124 -6.65 -4.89 8.67
C PRO A 124 -5.92 -4.66 7.34
N GLU A 125 -5.67 -5.73 6.60
CA GLU A 125 -4.82 -5.68 5.41
C GLU A 125 -5.63 -5.54 4.12
N LEU A 126 -5.04 -4.87 3.13
CA LEU A 126 -5.43 -4.94 1.74
C LEU A 126 -4.67 -6.09 1.09
N VAL A 127 -5.35 -7.16 0.74
CA VAL A 127 -4.67 -8.37 0.23
C VAL A 127 -4.65 -8.36 -1.30
N PRO A 128 -3.48 -8.12 -1.94
CA PRO A 128 -3.39 -7.96 -3.39
C PRO A 128 -3.17 -9.29 -4.12
N PHE A 129 -3.73 -9.35 -5.35
CA PHE A 129 -3.63 -10.49 -6.26
C PHE A 129 -3.43 -9.99 -7.70
N ALA A 130 -2.62 -10.69 -8.48
CA ALA A 130 -2.53 -10.46 -9.92
C ALA A 130 -3.79 -10.94 -10.66
N ASP A 131 -4.45 -11.96 -10.15
CA ASP A 131 -5.59 -12.64 -10.77
C ASP A 131 -6.89 -12.41 -9.99
N ALA A 132 -7.95 -12.00 -10.69
CA ALA A 132 -9.25 -11.72 -10.10
C ALA A 132 -9.92 -12.99 -9.51
N ALA A 133 -9.72 -14.17 -10.11
CA ALA A 133 -10.32 -15.39 -9.62
C ALA A 133 -9.63 -15.85 -8.33
N ALA A 134 -8.31 -15.65 -8.21
CA ALA A 134 -7.57 -15.87 -6.96
C ALA A 134 -8.05 -14.94 -5.85
N ALA A 135 -8.25 -13.64 -6.14
CA ALA A 135 -8.83 -12.70 -5.19
C ALA A 135 -10.23 -13.10 -4.73
N GLN A 136 -11.09 -13.55 -5.65
CA GLN A 136 -12.44 -14.03 -5.33
C GLN A 136 -12.42 -15.29 -4.46
N ALA A 137 -11.54 -16.24 -4.77
CA ALA A 137 -11.38 -17.46 -3.97
C ALA A 137 -10.89 -17.14 -2.55
N PHE A 138 -9.95 -16.21 -2.41
CA PHE A 138 -9.48 -15.74 -1.12
C PHE A 138 -10.60 -15.04 -0.32
N ALA A 139 -11.36 -14.15 -0.95
CA ALA A 139 -12.48 -13.46 -0.31
C ALA A 139 -13.58 -14.43 0.15
N ALA A 140 -13.86 -15.48 -0.64
CA ALA A 140 -14.82 -16.50 -0.25
C ALA A 140 -14.38 -17.29 1.00
N ALA A 141 -13.08 -17.52 1.18
CA ALA A 141 -12.51 -18.26 2.31
C ALA A 141 -12.28 -17.38 3.56
N ASN A 142 -11.93 -16.11 3.39
CA ASN A 142 -11.47 -15.23 4.47
C ASN A 142 -12.38 -14.02 4.73
N GLY A 143 -13.47 -13.91 3.97
CA GLY A 143 -14.31 -12.71 4.00
C GLY A 143 -13.73 -11.56 3.20
N GLY A 144 -14.44 -10.44 3.20
CA GLY A 144 -14.08 -9.24 2.45
C GLY A 144 -14.69 -9.17 1.06
N GLN A 145 -14.30 -8.17 0.31
CA GLN A 145 -14.79 -7.89 -1.04
C GLN A 145 -13.61 -7.59 -1.98
N VAL A 146 -13.72 -8.06 -3.23
CA VAL A 146 -12.72 -7.76 -4.27
C VAL A 146 -12.96 -6.35 -4.81
N ALA A 147 -11.91 -5.54 -4.89
CA ALA A 147 -11.94 -4.18 -5.40
C ALA A 147 -10.69 -3.89 -6.25
N ALA A 148 -10.78 -3.00 -7.23
CA ALA A 148 -9.63 -2.38 -7.85
C ALA A 148 -9.10 -1.23 -6.97
N LEU A 149 -7.86 -0.78 -7.19
CA LEU A 149 -7.21 0.25 -6.37
C LEU A 149 -8.03 1.54 -6.24
N ASP A 150 -8.67 1.98 -7.31
CA ASP A 150 -9.51 3.19 -7.37
C ASP A 150 -10.86 3.05 -6.65
N GLN A 151 -11.27 1.82 -6.34
CA GLN A 151 -12.50 1.51 -5.60
C GLN A 151 -12.27 1.40 -4.09
N ILE A 152 -11.02 1.30 -3.64
CA ILE A 152 -10.67 1.27 -2.21
C ILE A 152 -10.96 2.66 -1.63
N LYS A 153 -11.73 2.73 -0.56
CA LYS A 153 -12.10 3.99 0.09
C LYS A 153 -10.98 4.50 1.00
N ASP A 154 -10.90 5.80 1.18
CA ASP A 154 -9.96 6.40 2.13
C ASP A 154 -10.19 5.89 3.56
N ALA A 155 -11.42 5.61 3.95
CA ALA A 155 -11.74 5.01 5.24
C ALA A 155 -11.12 3.62 5.44
N ASP A 156 -10.87 2.86 4.37
CA ASP A 156 -10.26 1.53 4.47
C ASP A 156 -8.75 1.60 4.76
N VAL A 157 -8.12 2.74 4.48
CA VAL A 157 -6.66 2.93 4.61
C VAL A 157 -6.25 4.02 5.58
N LEU A 158 -7.02 5.10 5.71
CA LEU A 158 -6.69 6.27 6.54
C LEU A 158 -7.42 6.28 7.90
N ALA A 159 -8.50 5.51 8.06
CA ALA A 159 -9.17 5.46 9.35
C ALA A 159 -8.21 4.96 10.43
N PRO A 160 -8.23 5.57 11.62
CA PRO A 160 -7.53 5.05 12.77
C PRO A 160 -7.92 3.58 12.96
N LEU A 161 -6.96 2.74 13.34
CA LEU A 161 -7.28 1.38 13.77
C LEU A 161 -8.25 1.53 14.95
N ALA A 162 -9.42 0.89 14.84
CA ALA A 162 -10.22 0.70 16.05
C ALA A 162 -9.31 -0.05 17.02
N ASP A 163 -8.90 0.63 18.07
CA ASP A 163 -8.10 0.01 19.13
C ASP A 163 -8.79 -1.30 19.47
N GLY A 164 -8.05 -2.40 19.36
CA GLY A 164 -8.53 -3.71 19.79
C GLY A 164 -8.68 -3.73 21.33
N GLY A 165 -9.36 -2.77 21.85
CA GLY A 165 -9.60 -2.32 23.18
C GLY A 165 -9.53 -0.79 23.16
N ALA A 166 -10.59 -0.12 22.62
CA ALA A 166 -10.91 1.16 23.20
C ALA A 166 -10.96 0.92 24.70
N PRO A 167 -10.19 1.66 25.55
CA PRO A 167 -10.39 1.55 26.98
C PRO A 167 -11.90 1.71 27.20
N GLY A 168 -12.55 0.68 27.71
CA GLY A 168 -13.95 0.78 28.06
C GLY A 168 -14.09 2.05 28.89
N THR A 169 -15.24 2.68 28.89
CA THR A 169 -15.47 3.94 29.64
C THR A 169 -15.00 3.84 31.11
N GLY A 170 -14.80 2.61 31.63
CA GLY A 170 -14.14 2.32 32.92
C GLY A 170 -12.63 2.58 32.91
N ASP A 171 -11.92 2.20 31.85
CA ASP A 171 -10.46 2.34 31.79
C ASP A 171 -10.01 3.79 31.59
N ALA A 172 -10.80 4.61 30.88
CA ALA A 172 -10.53 6.05 30.77
C ALA A 172 -10.73 6.80 32.10
N ALA A 173 -11.74 6.42 32.88
CA ALA A 173 -11.98 6.99 34.18
C ALA A 173 -10.87 6.60 35.19
N ASP A 174 -10.46 5.33 35.21
CA ASP A 174 -9.34 4.84 36.03
C ASP A 174 -8.02 5.51 35.61
N TYR A 175 -7.77 5.66 34.33
CA TYR A 175 -6.58 6.35 33.79
C TYR A 175 -6.54 7.82 34.27
N LEU A 176 -7.66 8.56 34.18
CA LEU A 176 -7.75 9.94 34.64
C LEU A 176 -7.57 10.06 36.13
N GLU A 177 -8.07 9.10 36.92
CA GLU A 177 -7.91 9.08 38.37
C GLU A 177 -6.44 8.84 38.76
N ARG A 178 -5.75 7.91 38.05
CA ARG A 178 -4.32 7.67 38.24
C ARG A 178 -3.47 8.88 37.87
N LEU A 179 -3.80 9.60 36.79
CA LEU A 179 -3.11 10.84 36.42
C LEU A 179 -3.28 11.93 37.51
N LYS A 180 -4.49 12.11 38.05
CA LYS A 180 -4.74 13.06 39.14
C LYS A 180 -3.95 12.72 40.41
N LYS A 181 -3.84 11.43 40.71
CA LYS A 181 -3.04 10.98 41.87
C LYS A 181 -1.56 11.27 41.68
N LEU A 182 -1.00 10.98 40.49
CA LEU A 182 0.39 11.25 40.19
C LEU A 182 0.72 12.75 40.18
N SER A 183 -0.18 13.60 39.66
CA SER A 183 0.02 15.06 39.73
C SER A 183 -0.01 15.61 41.16
N ALA A 184 -0.86 15.07 42.04
CA ALA A 184 -0.92 15.48 43.44
C ALA A 184 0.33 15.05 44.27
N GLU A 185 0.99 13.96 43.90
CA GLU A 185 2.23 13.49 44.50
C GLU A 185 3.45 14.34 44.11
N GLN A 186 3.40 15.04 42.95
CA GLN A 186 4.48 15.93 42.50
C GLN A 186 4.45 17.32 43.15
N ASP A 187 3.30 17.73 43.72
CA ASP A 187 3.10 19.04 44.36
C ASP A 187 3.31 19.00 45.90
N SER A 188 3.79 17.87 46.45
CA SER A 188 4.06 17.66 47.88
C SER A 188 5.53 17.54 48.20
#